data_e2426f45a5092016cd5d2554089c32c1
#
_entry.id   e2426f45a5092016cd5d2554089c32c1
#
_cell.length_a   1.000
_cell.length_b   1.000
_cell.length_c   1.000
_cell.angle_alpha   90.00
_cell.angle_beta   90.00
_cell.angle_gamma   90.00
#
_symmetry.space_group_name_H-M   'P 1'
#
loop_
_entity.id
_entity.type
_entity.pdbx_description
1 polymer ?
#
loop_
_entity_poly.entity_id
_entity_poly.type
_entity_poly.pdbx_seq_one_letter_code
_entity_poly.pdbx_strand_id
1 'polypeptide(L)'
;REKLEGEFGDLFFALVNASRLYGIDPESALERTNKKFIRRFNYMEEKAVAEGHTLHELPLEKMEEYWQEAKHEETFNSMCPH
;
A
#
# COMPACT_ATOMS: atom_id res chain seq x y z
N ARG A 1 22.39 -11.30 -10.23
CA ARG A 1 21.69 -10.34 -9.37
C ARG A 1 21.83 -8.89 -9.84
N GLU A 2 23.01 -8.52 -10.31
CA GLU A 2 23.24 -7.19 -10.89
C GLU A 2 22.36 -6.95 -12.11
N LYS A 3 22.18 -7.98 -12.93
CA LYS A 3 21.34 -7.92 -14.11
C LYS A 3 19.88 -7.68 -13.73
N LEU A 4 19.41 -8.39 -12.70
CA LEU A 4 18.04 -8.25 -12.19
C LEU A 4 17.83 -6.85 -11.61
N GLU A 5 18.80 -6.36 -10.88
CA GLU A 5 18.76 -5.00 -10.31
C GLU A 5 18.65 -3.96 -11.43
N GLY A 6 19.40 -4.15 -12.51
CA GLY A 6 19.32 -3.28 -13.68
C GLY A 6 17.96 -3.31 -14.35
N GLU A 7 17.34 -4.48 -14.42
CA GLU A 7 16.00 -4.62 -15.00
C GLU A 7 14.95 -3.91 -14.15
N PHE A 8 15.05 -3.99 -12.83
CA PHE A 8 14.16 -3.24 -11.94
C PHE A 8 14.37 -1.73 -12.09
N GLY A 9 15.63 -1.30 -12.23
CA GLY A 9 15.93 0.11 -12.48
C GLY A 9 15.30 0.60 -13.77
N ASP A 10 15.35 -0.20 -14.82
CA ASP A 10 14.74 0.12 -16.10
C ASP A 10 13.23 0.24 -15.98
N LEU A 11 12.61 -0.64 -15.20
CA LEU A 11 11.17 -0.58 -14.96
C LEU A 11 10.79 0.71 -14.25
N PHE A 12 11.50 1.08 -13.19
CA PHE A 12 11.26 2.34 -12.49
C PHE A 12 11.41 3.54 -13.41
N PHE A 13 12.43 3.53 -14.25
CA PHE A 13 12.64 4.59 -15.24
C PHE A 13 11.45 4.70 -16.19
N ALA A 14 10.97 3.57 -16.69
CA ALA A 14 9.82 3.54 -17.59
C ALA A 14 8.55 4.08 -16.90
N LEU A 15 8.34 3.72 -15.63
CA LEU A 15 7.19 4.19 -14.86
C LEU A 15 7.27 5.70 -14.63
N VAL A 16 8.44 6.21 -14.30
CA VAL A 16 8.64 7.66 -14.11
C VAL A 16 8.34 8.41 -15.41
N ASN A 17 8.84 7.90 -16.53
CA ASN A 17 8.56 8.49 -17.83
C ASN A 17 7.08 8.49 -18.18
N ALA A 18 6.42 7.37 -17.95
CA ALA A 18 4.98 7.26 -18.20
C ALA A 18 4.20 8.28 -17.38
N SER A 19 4.52 8.43 -16.09
CA SER A 19 3.82 9.38 -15.23
C SER A 19 4.01 10.81 -15.71
N ARG A 20 5.20 11.15 -16.17
CA ARG A 20 5.49 12.50 -16.70
C ARG A 20 4.68 12.80 -17.95
N LEU A 21 4.52 11.79 -18.82
CA LEU A 21 3.71 11.95 -20.03
C LEU A 21 2.24 12.27 -19.74
N TYR A 22 1.75 11.80 -18.60
CA TYR A 22 0.39 12.08 -18.15
C TYR A 22 0.30 13.28 -17.22
N GLY A 23 1.38 14.02 -17.05
CA GLY A 23 1.41 15.19 -16.18
C GLY A 23 1.33 14.88 -14.70
N ILE A 24 1.75 13.70 -14.31
CA ILE A 24 1.73 13.23 -12.92
C ILE A 24 3.16 13.32 -12.37
N ASP A 25 3.29 13.86 -11.15
CA ASP A 25 4.56 13.86 -10.43
C ASP A 25 4.75 12.48 -9.79
N PRO A 26 5.78 11.71 -10.20
CA PRO A 26 5.96 10.35 -9.68
C PRO A 26 6.26 10.31 -8.19
N GLU A 27 6.95 11.31 -7.63
CA GLU A 27 7.23 11.37 -6.19
C GLU A 27 5.95 11.53 -5.39
N SER A 28 5.09 12.44 -5.82
CA SER A 28 3.79 12.67 -5.17
C SER A 28 2.89 11.44 -5.25
N ALA A 29 2.91 10.76 -6.41
CA ALA A 29 2.13 9.55 -6.59
C ALA A 29 2.59 8.46 -5.63
N LEU A 30 3.90 8.27 -5.51
CA LEU A 30 4.47 7.26 -4.61
C LEU A 30 4.19 7.61 -3.15
N GLU A 31 4.31 8.88 -2.78
CA GLU A 31 4.03 9.34 -1.43
C GLU A 31 2.58 9.05 -1.03
N ARG A 32 1.64 9.29 -1.94
CA ARG A 32 0.24 8.95 -1.71
C ARG A 32 0.05 7.47 -1.41
N THR A 33 0.69 6.63 -2.20
CA THR A 33 0.62 5.18 -2.03
C THR A 33 1.25 4.76 -0.72
N ASN A 34 2.38 5.35 -0.36
CA ASN A 34 3.06 5.04 0.90
C ASN A 34 2.18 5.40 2.10
N LYS A 35 1.55 6.56 2.09
CA LYS A 35 0.64 6.99 3.17
C LYS A 35 -0.56 6.06 3.30
N LYS A 36 -1.12 5.65 2.17
CA LYS A 36 -2.24 4.71 2.14
C LYS A 36 -1.82 3.37 2.73
N PHE A 37 -0.65 2.88 2.34
CA PHE A 37 -0.12 1.62 2.86
C PHE A 37 0.10 1.67 4.36
N ILE A 38 0.66 2.76 4.87
CA ILE A 38 0.90 2.95 6.30
C ILE A 38 -0.42 2.93 7.07
N ARG A 39 -1.44 3.62 6.58
CA ARG A 39 -2.77 3.62 7.23
C ARG A 39 -3.35 2.21 7.30
N ARG A 40 -3.27 1.47 6.20
CA ARG A 40 -3.78 0.09 6.15
C ARG A 40 -3.01 -0.84 7.06
N PHE A 41 -1.69 -0.68 7.09
CA PHE A 41 -0.83 -1.48 7.95
C PHE A 41 -1.15 -1.23 9.44
N ASN A 42 -1.33 0.03 9.81
CA ASN A 42 -1.71 0.40 11.18
C ASN A 42 -3.06 -0.21 11.56
N TYR A 43 -4.02 -0.18 10.64
CA TYR A 43 -5.31 -0.82 10.87
C TYR A 43 -5.16 -2.31 11.13
N MET A 44 -4.33 -2.98 10.33
CA MET A 44 -4.08 -4.41 10.49
C MET A 44 -3.46 -4.72 11.85
N GLU A 45 -2.50 -3.91 12.28
CA GLU A 45 -1.85 -4.09 13.58
C GLU A 45 -2.84 -3.90 14.73
N GLU A 46 -3.64 -2.86 14.66
CA GLU A 46 -4.66 -2.59 15.68
C GLU A 46 -5.68 -3.71 15.76
N LYS A 47 -6.08 -4.22 14.62
CA LYS A 47 -7.03 -5.33 14.54
C LYS A 47 -6.45 -6.60 15.15
N ALA A 48 -5.19 -6.91 14.82
CA ALA A 48 -4.51 -8.07 15.37
C ALA A 48 -4.41 -8.00 16.89
N VAL A 49 -4.00 -6.85 17.42
CA VAL A 49 -3.89 -6.63 18.87
C VAL A 49 -5.26 -6.76 19.53
N ALA A 50 -6.31 -6.21 18.93
CA ALA A 50 -7.66 -6.28 19.46
C ALA A 50 -8.14 -7.73 19.58
N GLU A 51 -7.67 -8.61 18.70
CA GLU A 51 -8.00 -10.03 18.72
C GLU A 51 -7.00 -10.87 19.54
N GLY A 52 -6.05 -10.21 20.21
CA GLY A 52 -5.10 -10.88 21.09
C GLY A 52 -3.89 -11.49 20.40
N HIS A 53 -3.57 -11.00 19.20
CA HIS A 53 -2.45 -11.50 18.40
C HIS A 53 -1.49 -10.38 18.04
N THR A 54 -0.28 -10.76 17.62
CA THR A 54 0.61 -9.84 16.94
C THR A 54 0.52 -10.13 15.45
N LEU A 55 0.78 -9.14 14.62
CA LEU A 55 0.66 -9.30 13.18
C LEU A 55 1.57 -10.41 12.64
N HIS A 56 2.75 -10.56 13.22
CA HIS A 56 3.72 -11.60 12.82
C HIS A 56 3.22 -13.03 13.03
N GLU A 57 2.32 -13.21 13.97
CA GLU A 57 1.79 -14.54 14.32
C GLU A 57 0.68 -15.00 13.39
N LEU A 58 0.11 -14.06 12.62
CA LEU A 58 -1.04 -14.36 11.80
C LEU A 58 -0.65 -15.03 10.49
N PRO A 59 -1.46 -16.00 10.02
CA PRO A 59 -1.25 -16.55 8.69
C PRO A 59 -1.55 -15.52 7.61
N LEU A 60 -0.98 -15.74 6.45
CA LEU A 60 -1.14 -14.82 5.31
C LEU A 60 -2.61 -14.56 4.97
N GLU A 61 -3.43 -15.60 5.05
CA GLU A 61 -4.86 -15.50 4.76
C GLU A 61 -5.57 -14.51 5.68
N LYS A 62 -5.19 -14.50 6.95
CA LYS A 62 -5.76 -13.60 7.94
C LYS A 62 -5.30 -12.17 7.72
N MET A 63 -4.02 -11.99 7.37
CA MET A 63 -3.48 -10.68 7.02
C MET A 63 -4.19 -10.11 5.79
N GLU A 64 -4.45 -10.95 4.80
CA GLU A 64 -5.17 -10.55 3.59
C GLU A 64 -6.59 -10.10 3.93
N GLU A 65 -7.25 -10.81 4.83
CA GLU A 65 -8.58 -10.46 5.32
C GLU A 65 -8.59 -9.07 5.95
N TYR A 66 -7.63 -8.80 6.83
CA TYR A 66 -7.51 -7.48 7.48
C TYR A 66 -7.19 -6.38 6.46
N TRP A 67 -6.37 -6.70 5.48
CA TRP A 67 -6.03 -5.76 4.40
C TRP A 67 -7.29 -5.37 3.62
N GLN A 68 -8.13 -6.33 3.28
CA GLN A 68 -9.38 -6.08 2.57
C GLN A 68 -10.34 -5.25 3.43
N GLU A 69 -10.40 -5.51 4.72
CA GLU A 69 -11.20 -4.71 5.65
C GLU A 69 -10.72 -3.26 5.68
N ALA A 70 -9.40 -3.05 5.73
CA ALA A 70 -8.82 -1.71 5.74
C ALA A 70 -9.18 -0.94 4.47
N LYS A 71 -9.12 -1.60 3.32
CA LYS A 71 -9.51 -1.02 2.04
C LYS A 71 -10.99 -0.63 2.03
N HIS A 72 -11.83 -1.50 2.57
CA HIS A 72 -13.26 -1.25 2.64
C HIS A 72 -13.58 -0.02 3.48
N GLU A 73 -12.92 0.12 4.62
CA GLU A 73 -13.11 1.28 5.49
C GLU A 73 -12.67 2.58 4.82
N GLU A 74 -11.56 2.55 4.10
CA GLU A 74 -11.09 3.72 3.34
C GLU A 74 -12.12 4.14 2.30
N THR A 75 -12.70 3.18 1.59
CA THR A 75 -13.73 3.44 0.59
C THR A 75 -14.96 4.08 1.25
N PHE A 76 -15.39 3.53 2.38
CA PHE A 76 -16.51 4.05 3.13
C PHE A 76 -16.26 5.49 3.58
N ASN A 77 -15.08 5.76 4.15
CA ASN A 77 -14.71 7.08 4.61
C ASN A 77 -14.62 8.09 3.47
N SER A 78 -14.18 7.65 2.30
CA SER A 78 -14.12 8.50 1.11
C SER A 78 -15.51 8.86 0.58
N MET A 79 -16.48 7.98 0.78
CA MET A 79 -17.85 8.19 0.33
C MET A 79 -18.66 9.06 1.28
N CYS A 80 -18.20 9.24 2.50
CA CYS A 80 -18.86 10.09 3.49
C CYS A 80 -18.22 11.47 3.51
N PRO A 81 -18.88 12.47 2.98
CA PRO A 81 -18.34 13.84 3.02
C PRO A 81 -18.35 14.36 4.46
N HIS A 82 -17.28 14.99 4.81
CA HIS A 82 -17.14 15.60 6.15
C HIS A 82 -17.36 17.08 6.09
#